data_fd89fa250cab4feecd73476ac419b3ea
#
_entry.id   fd89fa250cab4feecd73476ac419b3ea
#
_cell.length_a   1.000
_cell.length_b   1.000
_cell.length_c   1.000
_cell.angle_alpha   90.00
_cell.angle_beta   90.00
_cell.angle_gamma   90.00
#
_symmetry.space_group_name_H-M   'P 1'
#
loop_
_entity.id
_entity.type
_entity.pdbx_description
1 polymer ?
#
loop_
_entity_poly.entity_id
_entity_poly.type
_entity_poly.pdbx_seq_one_letter_code
_entity_poly.pdbx_strand_id
1 'polypeptide(L)'
;MLPMSMKITKSTKLSGAQKDMICQLWNMEYPQKLAITPSAFDEFLEASASQTHFLIIENERDLVGWAYTFDREGDRWFSIIISHAHQGKGLGHVLLNLIKEKENRLNGWV
;
A
#
# COMPACT_ATOMS: atom_id res chain seq x y z
N MET A 1 -9.75 -8.00 12.70
CA MET A 1 -9.36 -9.37 12.28
C MET A 1 -9.64 -9.57 10.79
N LEU A 2 -8.72 -10.18 10.08
CA LEU A 2 -8.91 -10.45 8.67
C LEU A 2 -9.74 -11.71 8.43
N PRO A 3 -10.57 -11.73 7.38
CA PRO A 3 -11.20 -12.98 6.93
C PRO A 3 -10.15 -14.04 6.57
N MET A 4 -10.52 -15.30 6.68
CA MET A 4 -9.60 -16.41 6.39
C MET A 4 -9.10 -16.41 4.94
N SER A 5 -9.85 -15.82 4.01
CA SER A 5 -9.46 -15.71 2.61
C SER A 5 -8.40 -14.65 2.35
N MET A 6 -8.09 -13.82 3.35
CA MET A 6 -7.14 -12.71 3.21
C MET A 6 -5.86 -12.96 3.98
N LYS A 7 -4.74 -12.55 3.39
CA LYS A 7 -3.42 -12.61 4.03
C LYS A 7 -2.70 -11.30 3.83
N ILE A 8 -1.90 -10.92 4.83
CA ILE A 8 -1.05 -9.74 4.74
C ILE A 8 0.38 -10.19 4.45
N THR A 9 0.95 -9.62 3.39
CA THR A 9 2.34 -9.84 3.03
C THR A 9 3.11 -8.54 3.28
N LYS A 10 4.23 -8.64 3.99
CA LYS A 10 5.12 -7.51 4.24
C LYS A 10 6.34 -7.63 3.34
N SER A 11 6.76 -6.54 2.73
CA SER A 11 7.92 -6.53 1.84
C SER A 11 8.66 -5.20 1.91
N THR A 12 9.98 -5.25 1.85
CA THR A 12 10.81 -4.06 1.73
C THR A 12 11.21 -3.80 0.28
N LYS A 13 10.96 -4.78 -0.59
CA LYS A 13 11.22 -4.67 -2.02
C LYS A 13 10.13 -5.41 -2.79
N LEU A 14 9.48 -4.74 -3.71
CA LEU A 14 8.38 -5.31 -4.47
C LEU A 14 8.87 -6.10 -5.68
N SER A 15 8.21 -7.23 -5.96
CA SER A 15 8.40 -7.96 -7.21
C SER A 15 7.68 -7.23 -8.34
N GLY A 16 7.99 -7.60 -9.59
CA GLY A 16 7.28 -7.05 -10.75
C GLY A 16 5.78 -7.31 -10.69
N ALA A 17 5.37 -8.51 -10.30
CA ALA A 17 3.95 -8.86 -10.16
C ALA A 17 3.27 -8.01 -9.08
N GLN A 18 3.93 -7.77 -7.95
CA GLN A 18 3.40 -6.94 -6.89
C GLN A 18 3.24 -5.48 -7.36
N LYS A 19 4.23 -4.96 -8.08
CA LYS A 19 4.16 -3.60 -8.65
C LYS A 19 2.97 -3.46 -9.60
N ASP A 20 2.74 -4.44 -10.44
CA ASP A 20 1.62 -4.42 -11.38
C ASP A 20 0.28 -4.41 -10.64
N MET A 21 0.14 -5.22 -9.61
CA MET A 21 -1.08 -5.26 -8.80
C MET A 21 -1.33 -3.93 -8.10
N ILE A 22 -0.28 -3.30 -7.56
CA ILE A 22 -0.40 -2.01 -6.89
C ILE A 22 -0.77 -0.91 -7.89
N CYS A 23 -0.16 -0.89 -9.07
CA CYS A 23 -0.53 0.07 -10.11
C CYS A 23 -1.99 -0.05 -10.51
N GLN A 24 -2.50 -1.27 -10.65
CA GLN A 24 -3.90 -1.49 -10.95
C GLN A 24 -4.81 -0.96 -9.85
N LEU A 25 -4.49 -1.27 -8.59
CA LEU A 25 -5.25 -0.78 -7.45
C LEU A 25 -5.24 0.75 -7.39
N TRP A 26 -4.07 1.36 -7.55
CA TRP A 26 -3.91 2.81 -7.59
C TRP A 26 -4.81 3.44 -8.65
N ASN A 27 -4.76 2.90 -9.88
CA ASN A 27 -5.52 3.46 -11.01
C ASN A 27 -7.02 3.25 -10.89
N MET A 28 -7.45 2.24 -10.14
CA MET A 28 -8.87 2.01 -9.87
C MET A 28 -9.41 2.94 -8.80
N GLU A 29 -8.60 3.30 -7.80
CA GLU A 29 -9.08 4.03 -6.63
C GLU A 29 -8.83 5.54 -6.69
N TYR A 30 -7.86 5.99 -7.49
CA TYR A 30 -7.58 7.41 -7.64
C TYR A 30 -8.19 7.99 -8.92
N PRO A 31 -8.49 9.31 -8.94
CA PRO A 31 -8.96 9.95 -10.16
C PRO A 31 -8.01 9.74 -11.33
N GLN A 32 -8.54 9.73 -12.53
CA GLN A 32 -7.76 9.49 -13.75
C GLN A 32 -6.56 10.44 -13.88
N LYS A 33 -6.68 11.68 -13.44
CA LYS A 33 -5.59 12.66 -13.48
C LYS A 33 -4.41 12.26 -12.57
N LEU A 34 -4.61 11.34 -11.64
CA LEU A 34 -3.56 10.81 -10.76
C LEU A 34 -3.11 9.42 -11.18
N ALA A 35 -3.58 8.92 -12.33
CA ALA A 35 -3.22 7.60 -12.82
C ALA A 35 -1.70 7.47 -12.98
N ILE A 36 -1.19 6.28 -12.72
CA ILE A 36 0.24 6.02 -12.74
C ILE A 36 0.56 4.89 -13.73
N THR A 37 1.65 5.05 -14.47
CA THR A 37 2.19 3.99 -15.32
C THR A 37 3.18 3.15 -14.52
N PRO A 38 3.49 1.92 -14.95
CA PRO A 38 4.52 1.12 -14.27
C PRO A 38 5.86 1.83 -14.16
N SER A 39 6.30 2.54 -15.20
CA SER A 39 7.57 3.27 -15.14
C SER A 39 7.52 4.46 -14.18
N ALA A 40 6.41 5.19 -14.14
CA ALA A 40 6.23 6.29 -13.18
C ALA A 40 6.19 5.77 -11.76
N PHE A 41 5.61 4.60 -11.54
CA PHE A 41 5.57 3.96 -10.22
C PHE A 41 6.99 3.57 -9.78
N ASP A 42 7.80 3.02 -10.68
CA ASP A 42 9.21 2.72 -10.38
C ASP A 42 9.97 3.98 -9.98
N GLU A 43 9.79 5.09 -10.69
CA GLU A 43 10.41 6.36 -10.33
C GLU A 43 9.94 6.86 -8.97
N PHE A 44 8.66 6.72 -8.68
CA PHE A 44 8.08 7.09 -7.38
C PHE A 44 8.75 6.30 -6.25
N LEU A 45 8.93 4.99 -6.44
CA LEU A 45 9.58 4.13 -5.44
C LEU A 45 11.06 4.48 -5.27
N GLU A 46 11.76 4.77 -6.37
CA GLU A 46 13.18 5.14 -6.32
C GLU A 46 13.42 6.44 -5.56
N ALA A 47 12.47 7.35 -5.60
CA ALA A 47 12.56 8.63 -4.90
C ALA A 47 12.33 8.52 -3.39
N SER A 48 11.94 7.35 -2.91
CA SER A 48 11.59 7.12 -1.50
C SER A 48 12.61 6.19 -0.86
N ALA A 49 13.03 6.52 0.37
CA ALA A 49 13.99 5.71 1.12
C ALA A 49 13.28 4.88 2.19
N SER A 50 13.93 3.84 2.66
CA SER A 50 13.48 3.00 3.78
C SER A 50 12.04 2.51 3.64
N GLN A 51 11.72 1.96 2.47
CA GLN A 51 10.38 1.53 2.12
C GLN A 51 9.95 0.27 2.87
N THR A 52 8.71 0.25 3.30
CA THR A 52 8.04 -0.97 3.78
C THR A 52 6.64 -1.01 3.17
N HIS A 53 6.27 -2.15 2.62
CA HIS A 53 4.98 -2.37 1.98
C HIS A 53 4.22 -3.47 2.70
N PHE A 54 2.93 -3.26 2.90
CA PHE A 54 2.01 -4.27 3.40
C PHE A 54 0.93 -4.46 2.36
N LEU A 55 0.77 -5.70 1.89
CA LEU A 55 -0.22 -6.03 0.86
C LEU A 55 -1.25 -6.99 1.45
N ILE A 56 -2.53 -6.67 1.30
CA ILE A 56 -3.61 -7.59 1.66
C ILE A 56 -4.04 -8.31 0.39
N ILE A 57 -3.82 -9.62 0.36
CA ILE A 57 -4.14 -10.46 -0.80
C ILE A 57 -5.32 -11.36 -0.43
N GLU A 58 -6.36 -11.35 -1.27
CA GLU A 58 -7.54 -12.18 -1.10
C GLU A 58 -7.48 -13.38 -2.05
N ASN A 59 -7.80 -14.57 -1.52
CA ASN A 59 -7.81 -15.81 -2.28
C ASN A 59 -6.50 -16.10 -3.01
N GLU A 60 -5.38 -15.66 -2.40
CA GLU A 60 -4.03 -15.86 -2.93
C GLU A 60 -3.79 -15.22 -4.30
N ARG A 61 -4.69 -14.31 -4.73
CA ARG A 61 -4.66 -13.77 -6.08
C ARG A 61 -4.89 -12.27 -6.18
N ASP A 62 -5.84 -11.73 -5.43
CA ASP A 62 -6.32 -10.38 -5.65
C ASP A 62 -5.81 -9.42 -4.57
N LEU A 63 -5.15 -8.35 -4.99
CA LEU A 63 -4.74 -7.28 -4.08
C LEU A 63 -5.95 -6.42 -3.74
N VAL A 64 -6.31 -6.39 -2.46
CA VAL A 64 -7.46 -5.61 -1.98
C VAL A 64 -7.06 -4.43 -1.10
N GLY A 65 -5.82 -4.39 -0.66
CA GLY A 65 -5.30 -3.27 0.12
C GLY A 65 -3.79 -3.20 0.06
N TRP A 66 -3.27 -1.98 0.16
CA TRP A 66 -1.83 -1.73 0.17
C TRP A 66 -1.53 -0.58 1.11
N ALA A 67 -0.57 -0.78 1.99
CA ALA A 67 -0.03 0.26 2.83
C ALA A 67 1.47 0.37 2.57
N TYR A 68 2.00 1.59 2.67
CA TYR A 68 3.35 1.88 2.25
C TYR A 68 3.93 2.95 3.17
N THR A 69 5.08 2.65 3.76
CA THR A 69 5.80 3.63 4.57
C THR A 69 7.13 3.93 3.93
N PHE A 70 7.57 5.17 4.03
CA PHE A 70 8.81 5.61 3.40
C PHE A 70 9.33 6.89 4.05
N ASP A 71 10.63 7.13 3.89
CA ASP A 71 11.27 8.37 4.33
C ASP A 71 11.33 9.35 3.17
N ARG A 72 10.97 10.59 3.44
CA ARG A 72 11.05 11.66 2.46
C ARG A 72 11.31 12.99 3.18
N GLU A 73 12.35 13.69 2.75
CA GLU A 73 12.70 15.01 3.28
C GLU A 73 12.82 15.04 4.81
N GLY A 74 13.38 13.97 5.37
CA GLY A 74 13.62 13.87 6.81
C GLY A 74 12.44 13.42 7.64
N ASP A 75 11.27 13.18 7.01
CA ASP A 75 10.06 12.72 7.69
C ASP A 75 9.70 11.30 7.28
N ARG A 76 8.98 10.61 8.17
CA ARG A 76 8.42 9.30 7.89
C ARG A 76 6.98 9.44 7.45
N TRP A 77 6.66 8.95 6.26
CA TRP A 77 5.34 9.07 5.64
C TRP A 77 4.69 7.71 5.45
N PHE A 78 3.38 7.71 5.35
CA PHE A 78 2.64 6.49 4.96
C PHE A 78 1.51 6.84 3.99
N SER A 79 1.07 5.82 3.27
CA SER A 79 -0.10 5.89 2.40
C SER A 79 -0.85 4.57 2.49
N ILE A 80 -2.17 4.61 2.44
CA ILE A 80 -3.02 3.40 2.48
C ILE A 80 -4.08 3.51 1.39
N ILE A 81 -4.20 2.46 0.58
CA ILE A 81 -5.24 2.33 -0.43
C ILE A 81 -6.00 1.03 -0.20
N ILE A 82 -7.32 1.10 -0.11
CA ILE A 82 -8.19 -0.08 0.00
C ILE A 82 -9.10 -0.10 -1.23
N SER A 83 -9.20 -1.26 -1.87
CA SER A 83 -10.10 -1.48 -2.99
C SER A 83 -11.52 -1.03 -2.64
N HIS A 84 -12.18 -0.33 -3.56
CA HIS A 84 -13.53 0.19 -3.37
C HIS A 84 -14.51 -0.87 -2.86
N ALA A 85 -14.45 -2.07 -3.43
CA ALA A 85 -15.33 -3.17 -3.04
C ALA A 85 -15.09 -3.67 -1.60
N HIS A 86 -13.97 -3.31 -1.00
CA HIS A 86 -13.56 -3.80 0.33
C HIS A 86 -13.51 -2.69 1.39
N GLN A 87 -13.87 -1.48 1.04
CA GLN A 87 -13.94 -0.37 1.99
C GLN A 87 -15.08 -0.59 2.98
N GLY A 88 -14.93 -0.04 4.16
CA GLY A 88 -15.94 -0.18 5.22
C GLY A 88 -15.82 -1.48 6.02
N LYS A 89 -14.80 -2.29 5.77
CA LYS A 89 -14.57 -3.56 6.48
C LYS A 89 -13.44 -3.48 7.51
N GLY A 90 -12.93 -2.29 7.78
CA GLY A 90 -11.87 -2.10 8.76
C GLY A 90 -10.47 -2.45 8.28
N LEU A 91 -10.28 -2.73 7.00
CA LEU A 91 -8.96 -3.13 6.47
C LEU A 91 -7.92 -2.01 6.55
N GLY A 92 -8.34 -0.76 6.29
CA GLY A 92 -7.45 0.39 6.44
C GLY A 92 -6.95 0.52 7.87
N HIS A 93 -7.81 0.24 8.84
CA HIS A 93 -7.48 0.27 10.26
C HIS A 93 -6.47 -0.82 10.64
N VAL A 94 -6.65 -2.02 10.07
CA VAL A 94 -5.71 -3.12 10.28
C VAL A 94 -4.32 -2.72 9.78
N LEU A 95 -4.23 -2.16 8.58
CA LEU A 95 -2.96 -1.71 8.01
C LEU A 95 -2.35 -0.57 8.82
N LEU A 96 -3.15 0.39 9.25
CA LEU A 96 -2.67 1.50 10.06
C LEU A 96 -2.09 1.02 11.38
N ASN A 97 -2.74 0.05 12.02
CA ASN A 97 -2.23 -0.51 13.27
C ASN A 97 -0.89 -1.24 13.08
N LEU A 98 -0.73 -1.94 11.97
CA LEU A 98 0.55 -2.58 11.65
C LEU A 98 1.67 -1.55 11.49
N ILE A 99 1.38 -0.44 10.84
CA ILE A 99 2.33 0.66 10.69
C ILE A 99 2.70 1.24 12.05
N LYS A 100 1.71 1.52 12.89
CA LYS A 100 1.92 2.13 14.20
C LYS A 100 2.75 1.28 15.15
N GLU A 101 2.71 -0.03 15.01
CA GLU A 101 3.50 -0.93 15.84
C GLU A 101 5.00 -0.69 15.72
N LYS A 102 5.46 -0.13 14.59
CA LYS A 102 6.87 0.03 14.28
C LYS A 102 7.32 1.47 14.16
N GLU A 103 6.39 2.41 14.12
CA GLU A 103 6.71 3.81 13.83
C GLU A 103 6.32 4.71 15.00
N ASN A 104 7.25 5.58 15.41
CA ASN A 104 7.00 6.54 16.48
C ASN A 104 6.45 7.87 15.96
N ARG A 105 6.75 8.21 14.73
CA ARG A 105 6.32 9.47 14.10
C ARG A 105 5.91 9.17 12.68
N LEU A 106 4.74 9.65 12.29
CA LEU A 106 4.20 9.42 10.96
C LEU A 106 3.52 10.68 10.43
N ASN A 107 3.76 10.94 9.14
CA ASN A 107 2.97 11.86 8.33
C ASN A 107 2.33 11.03 7.23
N GLY A 108 1.07 11.29 6.92
CA GLY A 108 0.45 10.48 5.89
C GLY A 108 -0.96 10.90 5.55
N TRP A 109 -1.51 10.15 4.63
CA TRP A 109 -2.89 10.32 4.19
C TRP A 109 -3.48 8.97 3.85
N VAL A 110 -4.80 8.89 3.94
CA VAL A 110 -5.55 7.68 3.62
C VAL A 110 -6.63 7.98 2.60
#